data_513a539a3d5a8e7c158646930c36bb11
#
_entry.id   513a539a3d5a8e7c158646930c36bb11
#
_cell.length_a   1.000
_cell.length_b   1.000
_cell.length_c   1.000
_cell.angle_alpha   90.00
_cell.angle_beta   90.00
_cell.angle_gamma   90.00
#
_symmetry.space_group_name_H-M   'P 1'
#
loop_
_entity.id
_entity.type
_entity.pdbx_description
1 polymer ?
#
loop_
_entity_poly.entity_id
_entity_poly.type
_entity_poly.pdbx_seq_one_letter_code
_entity_poly.pdbx_strand_id
1 'polypeptide(L)'
;MVLAPSWRASWPGGMARIAPWCTHAALAHLKASKGRIVAVSSLAGLIGVPGRTAYSATKFAMTGFFEALRAELKGAGVSVTTAYPGVVATQIRYRGYNAAGQPAGASGLKEDDAMTVETCARLIREGMERRQREVVMTGKGKLGRFIKLVAPGLVENMALAALKDEVKPK
;
A
#
# COMPACT_ATOMS: atom_id res chain seq x y z
N MET A 1 20.57 13.41 4.87
CA MET A 1 21.31 12.26 4.26
C MET A 1 20.27 11.45 3.49
N VAL A 2 20.02 11.81 2.24
CA VAL A 2 18.96 11.17 1.45
C VAL A 2 19.53 9.93 0.78
N LEU A 3 19.05 8.76 1.18
CA LEU A 3 19.43 7.45 0.63
C LEU A 3 20.95 7.22 0.61
N ALA A 4 21.53 6.85 1.77
CA ALA A 4 22.93 6.45 1.86
C ALA A 4 23.27 5.36 0.82
N PRO A 5 24.47 5.31 0.25
CA PRO A 5 24.86 4.31 -0.75
C PRO A 5 24.63 2.84 -0.33
N SER A 6 24.64 2.58 0.96
CA SER A 6 24.41 1.24 1.56
C SER A 6 22.97 0.73 1.45
N TRP A 7 21.98 1.59 1.18
CA TRP A 7 20.59 1.16 1.11
C TRP A 7 20.34 0.09 0.01
N ARG A 8 21.12 0.14 -1.08
CA ARG A 8 21.01 -0.84 -2.18
C ARG A 8 21.33 -2.26 -1.72
N ALA A 9 22.30 -2.41 -0.85
CA ALA A 9 22.75 -3.72 -0.36
C ALA A 9 21.84 -4.29 0.73
N SER A 10 21.22 -3.42 1.54
CA SER A 10 20.40 -3.82 2.69
C SER A 10 18.93 -4.07 2.37
N TRP A 11 18.47 -3.79 1.12
CA TRP A 11 17.07 -3.95 0.79
C TRP A 11 16.74 -5.41 0.39
N PRO A 12 15.74 -6.04 1.01
CA PRO A 12 15.35 -7.42 0.66
C PRO A 12 14.89 -7.53 -0.79
N GLY A 13 15.07 -8.68 -1.40
CA GLY A 13 14.77 -8.93 -2.82
C GLY A 13 13.32 -8.76 -3.23
N GLY A 14 13.05 -8.79 -4.54
CA GLY A 14 11.71 -8.85 -5.10
C GLY A 14 11.02 -7.50 -5.30
N MET A 15 9.69 -7.50 -5.34
CA MET A 15 8.84 -6.32 -5.66
C MET A 15 9.07 -5.11 -4.74
N ALA A 16 9.53 -5.33 -3.51
CA ALA A 16 9.86 -4.25 -2.59
C ALA A 16 11.01 -3.35 -3.07
N ARG A 17 11.82 -3.80 -4.04
CA ARG A 17 12.94 -3.02 -4.62
C ARG A 17 12.50 -2.01 -5.69
N ILE A 18 11.47 -2.31 -6.47
CA ILE A 18 11.11 -1.52 -7.66
C ILE A 18 10.79 -0.07 -7.27
N ALA A 19 9.91 0.14 -6.29
CA ALA A 19 9.48 1.48 -5.90
C ALA A 19 10.64 2.35 -5.36
N PRO A 20 11.51 1.87 -4.46
CA PRO A 20 12.72 2.60 -4.05
C PRO A 20 13.67 2.91 -5.21
N TRP A 21 13.89 1.99 -6.13
CA TRP A 21 14.82 2.21 -7.24
C TRP A 21 14.31 3.25 -8.24
N CYS A 22 13.04 3.15 -8.64
CA CYS A 22 12.42 4.18 -9.49
C CYS A 22 12.47 5.56 -8.83
N THR A 23 12.17 5.60 -7.53
CA THR A 23 12.23 6.85 -6.76
C THR A 23 13.65 7.43 -6.71
N HIS A 24 14.65 6.58 -6.47
CA HIS A 24 16.05 7.01 -6.46
C HIS A 24 16.48 7.57 -7.83
N ALA A 25 16.14 6.89 -8.92
CA ALA A 25 16.48 7.35 -10.27
C ALA A 25 15.85 8.72 -10.59
N ALA A 26 14.63 8.97 -10.12
CA ALA A 26 13.92 10.22 -10.35
C ALA A 26 14.28 11.35 -9.36
N LEU A 27 15.04 11.04 -8.30
CA LEU A 27 15.18 11.93 -7.14
C LEU A 27 15.80 13.30 -7.46
N ALA A 28 16.81 13.36 -8.34
CA ALA A 28 17.44 14.62 -8.75
C ALA A 28 16.42 15.55 -9.43
N HIS A 29 15.64 15.00 -10.37
CA HIS A 29 14.59 15.75 -11.08
C HIS A 29 13.45 16.19 -10.16
N LEU A 30 13.05 15.32 -9.23
CA LEU A 30 12.01 15.63 -8.24
C LEU A 30 12.44 16.77 -7.31
N LYS A 31 13.70 16.81 -6.89
CA LYS A 31 14.25 17.91 -6.08
C LYS A 31 14.29 19.21 -6.87
N ALA A 32 14.78 19.18 -8.11
CA ALA A 32 14.86 20.36 -8.96
C ALA A 32 13.49 20.99 -9.23
N SER A 33 12.45 20.17 -9.42
CA SER A 33 11.08 20.61 -9.71
C SER A 33 10.20 20.83 -8.49
N LYS A 34 10.70 20.58 -7.26
CA LYS A 34 9.88 20.49 -6.03
C LYS A 34 8.66 19.58 -6.24
N GLY A 35 8.91 18.44 -6.85
CA GLY A 35 7.92 17.52 -7.39
C GLY A 35 7.07 16.81 -6.34
N ARG A 36 6.31 15.82 -6.81
CA ARG A 36 5.41 15.01 -5.98
C ARG A 36 5.66 13.53 -6.22
N ILE A 37 5.76 12.77 -5.16
CA ILE A 37 5.85 11.30 -5.17
C ILE A 37 4.52 10.76 -4.64
N VAL A 38 3.95 9.79 -5.34
CA VAL A 38 2.80 9.01 -4.86
C VAL A 38 3.20 7.55 -4.77
N ALA A 39 3.13 7.00 -3.57
CA ALA A 39 3.33 5.59 -3.32
C ALA A 39 1.98 4.89 -3.15
N VAL A 40 1.59 4.05 -4.10
CA VAL A 40 0.35 3.27 -4.00
C VAL A 40 0.62 1.99 -3.21
N SER A 41 0.35 2.05 -1.90
CA SER A 41 0.43 0.91 -0.99
C SER A 41 -0.89 0.12 -0.99
N SER A 42 -1.41 -0.21 0.18
CA SER A 42 -2.69 -0.89 0.44
C SER A 42 -3.03 -0.72 1.91
N LEU A 43 -4.29 -0.97 2.29
CA LEU A 43 -4.64 -1.17 3.70
C LEU A 43 -3.82 -2.30 4.35
N ALA A 44 -3.36 -3.29 3.56
CA ALA A 44 -2.42 -4.32 4.00
C ALA A 44 -1.02 -3.79 4.37
N GLY A 45 -0.72 -2.54 4.09
CA GLY A 45 0.48 -1.83 4.57
C GLY A 45 0.29 -1.08 5.89
N LEU A 46 -0.93 -1.09 6.45
CA LEU A 46 -1.28 -0.53 7.76
C LEU A 46 -1.70 -1.63 8.75
N ILE A 47 -2.37 -2.65 8.25
CA ILE A 47 -2.91 -3.77 9.01
C ILE A 47 -2.49 -5.06 8.32
N GLY A 48 -1.90 -6.00 9.07
CA GLY A 48 -1.55 -7.32 8.54
C GLY A 48 -2.79 -8.08 8.12
N VAL A 49 -2.76 -8.68 6.93
CA VAL A 49 -3.87 -9.48 6.39
C VAL A 49 -3.48 -10.95 6.49
N PRO A 50 -4.19 -11.76 7.31
CA PRO A 50 -3.96 -13.18 7.40
C PRO A 50 -4.07 -13.85 6.01
N GLY A 51 -3.31 -14.92 5.74
CA GLY A 51 -3.23 -15.55 4.43
C GLY A 51 -2.48 -14.76 3.35
N ARG A 52 -2.05 -13.52 3.64
CA ARG A 52 -1.32 -12.64 2.71
C ARG A 52 -0.06 -12.04 3.35
N THR A 53 0.69 -12.87 4.09
CA THR A 53 1.87 -12.43 4.85
C THR A 53 2.93 -11.75 4.00
N ALA A 54 3.33 -12.37 2.89
CA ALA A 54 4.33 -11.80 1.97
C ALA A 54 3.85 -10.49 1.33
N TYR A 55 2.58 -10.41 0.93
CA TYR A 55 1.98 -9.18 0.41
C TYR A 55 1.96 -8.08 1.46
N SER A 56 1.49 -8.39 2.69
CA SER A 56 1.49 -7.45 3.80
C SER A 56 2.91 -6.95 4.10
N ALA A 57 3.90 -7.85 4.18
CA ALA A 57 5.29 -7.48 4.42
C ALA A 57 5.81 -6.49 3.37
N THR A 58 5.52 -6.72 2.07
CA THR A 58 5.95 -5.78 1.02
C THR A 58 5.27 -4.42 1.13
N LYS A 59 3.97 -4.38 1.50
CA LYS A 59 3.22 -3.14 1.64
C LYS A 59 3.61 -2.36 2.91
N PHE A 60 3.94 -3.03 4.01
CA PHE A 60 4.54 -2.40 5.19
C PHE A 60 5.93 -1.83 4.89
N ALA A 61 6.76 -2.56 4.16
CA ALA A 61 8.07 -2.07 3.73
C ALA A 61 7.95 -0.79 2.90
N MET A 62 6.97 -0.73 1.97
CA MET A 62 6.68 0.51 1.23
C MET A 62 6.25 1.64 2.17
N THR A 63 5.36 1.37 3.12
CA THR A 63 4.91 2.38 4.08
C THR A 63 6.08 2.99 4.84
N GLY A 64 6.93 2.16 5.47
CA GLY A 64 8.09 2.61 6.22
C GLY A 64 9.10 3.37 5.35
N PHE A 65 9.40 2.86 4.14
CA PHE A 65 10.32 3.54 3.22
C PHE A 65 9.83 4.95 2.83
N PHE A 66 8.59 5.08 2.40
CA PHE A 66 8.06 6.37 1.95
C PHE A 66 7.77 7.33 3.11
N GLU A 67 7.52 6.82 4.31
CA GLU A 67 7.41 7.63 5.51
C GLU A 67 8.76 8.28 5.89
N ALA A 68 9.83 7.49 5.90
CA ALA A 68 11.19 8.00 6.14
C ALA A 68 11.62 8.98 5.04
N LEU A 69 11.42 8.62 3.77
CA LEU A 69 11.77 9.48 2.64
C LEU A 69 11.01 10.82 2.66
N ARG A 70 9.77 10.83 3.12
CA ARG A 70 8.99 12.08 3.30
C ARG A 70 9.67 13.04 4.26
N ALA A 71 10.17 12.53 5.38
CA ALA A 71 10.89 13.34 6.35
C ALA A 71 12.20 13.90 5.77
N GLU A 72 12.96 13.05 5.06
CA GLU A 72 14.22 13.44 4.43
C GLU A 72 14.07 14.49 3.33
N LEU A 73 12.96 14.44 2.58
CA LEU A 73 12.70 15.34 1.44
C LEU A 73 11.98 16.64 1.82
N LYS A 74 11.58 16.81 3.08
CA LYS A 74 10.84 17.98 3.54
C LYS A 74 11.58 19.28 3.20
N GLY A 75 12.89 19.35 3.46
CA GLY A 75 13.71 20.54 3.17
C GLY A 75 13.90 20.81 1.67
N ALA A 76 13.74 19.79 0.81
CA ALA A 76 13.83 19.93 -0.64
C ALA A 76 12.51 20.37 -1.31
N GLY A 77 11.42 20.53 -0.55
CA GLY A 77 10.10 20.90 -1.08
C GLY A 77 9.40 19.79 -1.87
N VAL A 78 9.92 18.57 -1.86
CA VAL A 78 9.30 17.41 -2.50
C VAL A 78 8.25 16.80 -1.55
N SER A 79 7.03 16.62 -2.03
CA SER A 79 6.00 15.93 -1.24
C SER A 79 5.96 14.44 -1.54
N VAL A 80 5.68 13.65 -0.49
CA VAL A 80 5.50 12.20 -0.59
C VAL A 80 4.14 11.85 -0.01
N THR A 81 3.24 11.35 -0.84
CA THR A 81 1.89 10.91 -0.50
C THR A 81 1.85 9.39 -0.54
N THR A 82 1.45 8.73 0.53
CA THR A 82 1.21 7.29 0.53
C THR A 82 -0.30 7.03 0.48
N ALA A 83 -0.74 6.35 -0.57
CA ALA A 83 -2.13 5.97 -0.75
C ALA A 83 -2.38 4.53 -0.26
N TYR A 84 -3.47 4.34 0.46
CA TYR A 84 -3.88 3.05 1.03
C TYR A 84 -5.28 2.67 0.51
N PRO A 85 -5.37 2.16 -0.73
CA PRO A 85 -6.61 1.61 -1.23
C PRO A 85 -7.07 0.40 -0.41
N GLY A 86 -8.38 0.26 -0.30
CA GLY A 86 -9.01 -0.99 0.12
C GLY A 86 -9.21 -1.93 -1.08
N VAL A 87 -10.40 -2.52 -1.15
CA VAL A 87 -10.83 -3.33 -2.29
C VAL A 87 -11.22 -2.40 -3.42
N VAL A 88 -10.58 -2.54 -4.58
CA VAL A 88 -10.88 -1.79 -5.81
C VAL A 88 -11.36 -2.78 -6.88
N ALA A 89 -12.45 -2.47 -7.58
CA ALA A 89 -13.02 -3.30 -8.62
C ALA A 89 -12.11 -3.31 -9.86
N THR A 90 -11.21 -4.31 -9.94
CA THR A 90 -10.26 -4.46 -11.04
C THR A 90 -10.11 -5.92 -11.43
N GLN A 91 -9.64 -6.17 -12.66
CA GLN A 91 -9.37 -7.51 -13.17
C GLN A 91 -8.14 -8.20 -12.54
N ILE A 92 -7.36 -7.50 -11.71
CA ILE A 92 -6.10 -8.02 -11.17
C ILE A 92 -6.29 -9.32 -10.37
N ARG A 93 -7.43 -9.50 -9.71
CA ARG A 93 -7.72 -10.69 -8.91
C ARG A 93 -7.98 -11.92 -9.74
N TYR A 94 -8.62 -11.74 -10.88
CA TYR A 94 -8.91 -12.81 -11.84
C TYR A 94 -7.64 -13.20 -12.60
N ARG A 95 -6.73 -12.24 -12.82
CA ARG A 95 -5.46 -12.43 -13.54
C ARG A 95 -4.30 -12.82 -12.61
N GLY A 96 -4.48 -12.71 -11.29
CA GLY A 96 -3.48 -13.16 -10.30
C GLY A 96 -3.30 -14.67 -10.35
N TYR A 97 -2.17 -15.15 -9.84
CA TYR A 97 -1.88 -16.59 -9.77
C TYR A 97 -2.33 -17.16 -8.44
N ASN A 98 -2.88 -18.37 -8.47
CA ASN A 98 -3.18 -19.18 -7.29
C ASN A 98 -1.91 -19.87 -6.76
N ALA A 99 -2.04 -20.66 -5.68
CA ALA A 99 -0.91 -21.40 -5.09
C ALA A 99 -0.28 -22.44 -6.04
N ALA A 100 -1.00 -22.88 -7.06
CA ALA A 100 -0.49 -23.81 -8.09
C ALA A 100 0.16 -23.08 -9.28
N GLY A 101 0.30 -21.75 -9.23
CA GLY A 101 0.88 -20.96 -10.32
C GLY A 101 -0.05 -20.80 -11.54
N GLN A 102 -1.33 -21.08 -11.40
CA GLN A 102 -2.34 -20.91 -12.45
C GLN A 102 -3.14 -19.62 -12.24
N PRO A 103 -3.72 -19.00 -13.28
CA PRO A 103 -4.63 -17.87 -13.10
C PRO A 103 -5.73 -18.20 -12.09
N ALA A 104 -5.95 -17.31 -11.14
CA ALA A 104 -6.90 -17.54 -10.04
C ALA A 104 -8.34 -17.69 -10.55
N GLY A 105 -8.70 -17.02 -11.66
CA GLY A 105 -10.01 -17.14 -12.32
C GLY A 105 -11.22 -16.67 -11.51
N ALA A 106 -11.01 -16.38 -10.21
CA ALA A 106 -12.06 -15.94 -9.30
C ALA A 106 -11.50 -14.94 -8.28
N SER A 107 -12.38 -14.07 -7.77
CA SER A 107 -12.07 -13.18 -6.64
C SER A 107 -12.52 -13.86 -5.34
N GLY A 108 -11.62 -14.03 -4.38
CA GLY A 108 -11.97 -14.50 -3.03
C GLY A 108 -12.49 -13.38 -2.11
N LEU A 109 -12.64 -12.14 -2.60
CA LEU A 109 -13.11 -11.01 -1.79
C LEU A 109 -14.55 -10.64 -2.17
N LYS A 110 -15.35 -10.29 -1.17
CA LYS A 110 -16.67 -9.67 -1.42
C LYS A 110 -16.43 -8.34 -2.14
N GLU A 111 -16.95 -8.23 -3.37
CA GLU A 111 -16.80 -7.05 -4.23
C GLU A 111 -17.96 -6.06 -4.10
N ASP A 112 -19.00 -6.39 -3.32
CA ASP A 112 -20.20 -5.56 -3.14
C ASP A 112 -19.87 -4.14 -2.64
N ASP A 113 -18.84 -4.03 -1.80
CA ASP A 113 -18.32 -2.76 -1.26
C ASP A 113 -17.05 -2.27 -1.99
N ALA A 114 -16.71 -2.84 -3.15
CA ALA A 114 -15.49 -2.47 -3.86
C ALA A 114 -15.59 -1.05 -4.43
N MET A 115 -14.54 -0.25 -4.20
CA MET A 115 -14.42 1.08 -4.79
C MET A 115 -14.18 0.98 -6.30
N THR A 116 -14.79 1.88 -7.08
CA THR A 116 -14.49 1.95 -8.52
C THR A 116 -13.07 2.45 -8.77
N VAL A 117 -12.52 2.08 -9.94
CA VAL A 117 -11.17 2.50 -10.36
C VAL A 117 -11.09 4.02 -10.45
N GLU A 118 -12.13 4.67 -10.99
CA GLU A 118 -12.24 6.12 -11.17
C GLU A 118 -12.21 6.84 -9.82
N THR A 119 -12.97 6.34 -8.84
CA THR A 119 -12.98 6.90 -7.48
C THR A 119 -11.62 6.76 -6.81
N CYS A 120 -10.99 5.58 -6.93
CA CYS A 120 -9.66 5.34 -6.40
C CYS A 120 -8.64 6.32 -7.02
N ALA A 121 -8.61 6.44 -8.34
CA ALA A 121 -7.71 7.33 -9.07
C ALA A 121 -7.94 8.81 -8.69
N ARG A 122 -9.20 9.24 -8.58
CA ARG A 122 -9.56 10.60 -8.16
C ARG A 122 -9.02 10.91 -6.76
N LEU A 123 -9.22 10.02 -5.79
CA LEU A 123 -8.74 10.21 -4.43
C LEU A 123 -7.20 10.28 -4.35
N ILE A 124 -6.51 9.46 -5.14
CA ILE A 124 -5.05 9.51 -5.24
C ILE A 124 -4.60 10.86 -5.78
N ARG A 125 -5.20 11.31 -6.89
CA ARG A 125 -4.89 12.58 -7.55
C ARG A 125 -5.11 13.76 -6.60
N GLU A 126 -6.29 13.82 -5.96
CA GLU A 126 -6.60 14.89 -4.99
C GLU A 126 -5.61 14.91 -3.80
N GLY A 127 -5.26 13.74 -3.27
CA GLY A 127 -4.26 13.63 -2.21
C GLY A 127 -2.88 14.12 -2.64
N MET A 128 -2.47 13.79 -3.86
CA MET A 128 -1.22 14.26 -4.47
C MET A 128 -1.24 15.78 -4.68
N GLU A 129 -2.31 16.32 -5.24
CA GLU A 129 -2.46 17.76 -5.50
C GLU A 129 -2.38 18.59 -4.22
N ARG A 130 -3.04 18.11 -3.17
CA ARG A 130 -3.05 18.73 -1.83
C ARG A 130 -1.80 18.42 -1.00
N ARG A 131 -0.83 17.71 -1.55
CA ARG A 131 0.40 17.27 -0.86
C ARG A 131 0.11 16.56 0.48
N GLN A 132 -0.97 15.78 0.55
CA GLN A 132 -1.33 15.03 1.75
C GLN A 132 -0.27 13.97 2.06
N ARG A 133 -0.04 13.74 3.34
CA ARG A 133 0.90 12.70 3.78
C ARG A 133 0.39 11.31 3.44
N GLU A 134 -0.90 11.10 3.64
CA GLU A 134 -1.55 9.80 3.52
C GLU A 134 -2.97 9.96 3.00
N VAL A 135 -3.39 9.01 2.17
CA VAL A 135 -4.76 8.88 1.67
C VAL A 135 -5.27 7.49 2.03
N VAL A 136 -5.93 7.36 3.19
CA VAL A 136 -6.63 6.13 3.59
C VAL A 136 -8.06 6.21 3.05
N MET A 137 -8.40 5.34 2.09
CA MET A 137 -9.57 5.54 1.24
C MET A 137 -10.87 5.00 1.82
N THR A 138 -10.83 4.15 2.85
CA THR A 138 -12.05 3.57 3.44
C THR A 138 -12.23 3.98 4.89
N GLY A 139 -13.49 4.17 5.32
CA GLY A 139 -13.82 4.44 6.73
C GLY A 139 -13.37 3.30 7.64
N LYS A 140 -13.60 2.05 7.22
CA LYS A 140 -13.13 0.83 7.93
C LYS A 140 -11.61 0.83 8.10
N GLY A 141 -10.85 1.23 7.08
CA GLY A 141 -9.39 1.32 7.15
C GLY A 141 -8.90 2.41 8.09
N LYS A 142 -9.54 3.59 8.09
CA LYS A 142 -9.25 4.68 9.02
C LYS A 142 -9.48 4.23 10.46
N LEU A 143 -10.64 3.66 10.74
CA LEU A 143 -11.01 3.18 12.08
C LEU A 143 -10.10 2.02 12.53
N GLY A 144 -9.90 1.01 11.68
CA GLY A 144 -9.07 -0.16 12.00
C GLY A 144 -7.62 0.21 12.34
N ARG A 145 -7.06 1.23 11.68
CA ARG A 145 -5.73 1.77 12.02
C ARG A 145 -5.67 2.29 13.47
N PHE A 146 -6.69 3.02 13.92
CA PHE A 146 -6.75 3.53 15.29
C PHE A 146 -7.02 2.41 16.31
N ILE A 147 -7.96 1.51 16.02
CA ILE A 147 -8.26 0.38 16.90
C ILE A 147 -7.01 -0.49 17.09
N LYS A 148 -6.22 -0.70 16.04
CA LYS A 148 -4.97 -1.48 16.12
C LYS A 148 -4.00 -0.94 17.19
N LEU A 149 -3.97 0.37 17.45
CA LEU A 149 -3.06 0.98 18.43
C LEU A 149 -3.47 0.66 19.89
N VAL A 150 -4.76 0.45 20.14
CA VAL A 150 -5.30 0.28 21.49
C VAL A 150 -5.85 -1.14 21.74
N ALA A 151 -6.30 -1.82 20.71
CA ALA A 151 -6.90 -3.15 20.78
C ALA A 151 -6.52 -4.00 19.54
N PRO A 152 -5.21 -4.36 19.37
CA PRO A 152 -4.74 -5.09 18.19
C PRO A 152 -5.44 -6.44 17.99
N GLY A 153 -5.71 -7.19 19.05
CA GLY A 153 -6.42 -8.47 18.98
C GLY A 153 -7.84 -8.36 18.42
N LEU A 154 -8.53 -7.23 18.63
CA LEU A 154 -9.83 -7.00 18.00
C LEU A 154 -9.70 -6.90 16.48
N VAL A 155 -8.69 -6.18 15.99
CA VAL A 155 -8.43 -6.03 14.55
C VAL A 155 -8.04 -7.37 13.92
N GLU A 156 -7.23 -8.18 14.63
CA GLU A 156 -6.86 -9.53 14.19
C GLU A 156 -8.09 -10.43 14.07
N ASN A 157 -8.97 -10.43 15.07
CA ASN A 157 -10.21 -11.20 15.05
C ASN A 157 -11.14 -10.75 13.91
N MET A 158 -11.25 -9.46 13.66
CA MET A 158 -12.02 -8.92 12.52
C MET A 158 -11.42 -9.35 11.18
N ALA A 159 -10.09 -9.33 11.06
CA ALA A 159 -9.40 -9.77 9.85
C ALA A 159 -9.58 -11.28 9.60
N LEU A 160 -9.51 -12.10 10.66
CA LEU A 160 -9.77 -13.53 10.58
C LEU A 160 -11.23 -13.85 10.24
N ALA A 161 -12.18 -13.10 10.80
CA ALA A 161 -13.60 -13.26 10.49
C ALA A 161 -13.89 -12.97 9.01
N ALA A 162 -13.28 -11.92 8.46
CA ALA A 162 -13.42 -11.58 7.04
C ALA A 162 -12.86 -12.65 6.10
N LEU A 163 -11.85 -13.43 6.55
CA LEU A 163 -11.28 -14.52 5.77
C LEU A 163 -12.06 -15.83 5.84
N LYS A 164 -12.79 -16.09 6.94
CA LYS A 164 -13.62 -17.30 7.04
C LYS A 164 -14.65 -17.39 5.92
N ASP A 165 -15.05 -16.26 5.38
CA ASP A 165 -15.93 -16.20 4.23
C ASP A 165 -15.20 -16.50 2.89
N GLU A 166 -13.85 -16.33 2.85
CA GLU A 166 -13.02 -16.61 1.66
C GLU A 166 -12.57 -18.09 1.58
N VAL A 167 -12.45 -18.77 2.71
CA VAL A 167 -11.82 -20.11 2.83
C VAL A 167 -12.89 -21.23 2.89
N LYS A 168 -14.12 -21.04 2.45
CA LYS A 168 -15.04 -22.16 2.26
C LYS A 168 -14.54 -22.98 1.07
N PRO A 169 -14.09 -24.25 1.30
CA PRO A 169 -13.79 -25.13 0.19
C PRO A 169 -15.06 -25.34 -0.63
N LYS A 170 -14.93 -25.19 -1.96
CA LYS A 170 -15.96 -25.67 -2.89
C LYS A 170 -15.92 -27.17 -2.96
#